data_12cb6138909ee61864c78e2bfa7d4dbd
#
_entry.id   12cb6138909ee61864c78e2bfa7d4dbd
#
_cell.length_a   1.000
_cell.length_b   1.000
_cell.length_c   1.000
_cell.angle_alpha   90.00
_cell.angle_beta   90.00
_cell.angle_gamma   90.00
#
_symmetry.space_group_name_H-M   'P 1'
#
loop_
_entity.id
_entity.type
_entity.pdbx_description
1 polymer ?
#
loop_
_entity_poly.entity_id
_entity_poly.type
_entity_poly.pdbx_seq_one_letter_code
_entity_poly.pdbx_strand_id
1 'polypeptide(L)'
;MKTLRCLFFLLTFAFPAFAQIEGNPENFCRNGFFPRESSEYKLASVKGGKNEKVYFYDDSGDCPNDENCRRKSYLIPNDEVIVSRNFGKWACGWYQPKKGSETVGWIALDKLEFKETSRNPARGDWLGAWNYAGNQIEIGKGKTADSLTITGDAFWKGLGDNVHVGELDDTSKPAGNELKIGENETGEYDCKVTMRLLGKYLIVSDNLQCGGLNVTFSGVYQKK
;
A
#
# COMPACT_ATOMS: atom_id res chain seq x y z
N MET A 1 -17.52 -26.47 -66.22
CA MET A 1 -16.86 -25.32 -65.52
C MET A 1 -17.07 -25.50 -64.01
N LYS A 2 -16.03 -25.87 -63.29
CA LYS A 2 -16.07 -26.04 -61.81
C LYS A 2 -15.41 -24.84 -61.19
N THR A 3 -16.20 -24.00 -60.52
CA THR A 3 -15.72 -22.80 -59.79
C THR A 3 -15.15 -23.25 -58.43
N LEU A 4 -13.84 -23.12 -58.26
CA LEU A 4 -13.10 -23.34 -57.03
C LEU A 4 -13.26 -22.08 -56.10
N ARG A 5 -13.99 -22.25 -55.00
CA ARG A 5 -14.09 -21.19 -53.97
C ARG A 5 -12.91 -21.34 -53.02
N CYS A 6 -11.94 -20.44 -53.10
CA CYS A 6 -10.90 -20.28 -52.09
C CYS A 6 -11.50 -19.63 -50.83
N LEU A 7 -11.54 -20.37 -49.74
CA LEU A 7 -11.88 -19.87 -48.40
C LEU A 7 -10.58 -19.29 -47.80
N PHE A 8 -10.48 -17.97 -47.69
CA PHE A 8 -9.40 -17.29 -46.96
C PHE A 8 -9.72 -17.37 -45.46
N PHE A 9 -8.96 -18.17 -44.72
CA PHE A 9 -8.96 -18.17 -43.25
C PHE A 9 -8.12 -17.01 -42.78
N LEU A 10 -8.75 -15.94 -42.29
CA LEU A 10 -8.09 -14.85 -41.54
C LEU A 10 -7.75 -15.39 -40.17
N LEU A 11 -6.49 -15.80 -39.92
CA LEU A 11 -5.94 -16.01 -38.60
C LEU A 11 -5.73 -14.66 -37.93
N THR A 12 -6.65 -14.29 -37.06
CA THR A 12 -6.44 -13.16 -36.12
C THR A 12 -5.49 -13.61 -35.03
N PHE A 13 -4.24 -13.17 -35.12
CA PHE A 13 -3.29 -13.29 -34.00
C PHE A 13 -3.73 -12.29 -32.92
N ALA A 14 -4.37 -12.81 -31.86
CA ALA A 14 -4.54 -12.06 -30.62
C ALA A 14 -3.18 -11.99 -29.91
N PHE A 15 -2.50 -10.86 -30.04
CA PHE A 15 -1.33 -10.59 -29.18
C PHE A 15 -1.85 -10.37 -27.76
N PRO A 16 -1.30 -11.07 -26.75
CA PRO A 16 -1.59 -10.74 -25.37
C PRO A 16 -1.09 -9.30 -25.11
N ALA A 17 -2.02 -8.39 -24.84
CA ALA A 17 -1.68 -7.06 -24.37
C ALA A 17 -1.19 -7.22 -22.91
N PHE A 18 0.10 -7.38 -22.74
CA PHE A 18 0.71 -7.18 -21.43
C PHE A 18 0.49 -5.71 -21.06
N ALA A 19 -0.26 -5.45 -20.01
CA ALA A 19 -0.31 -4.11 -19.42
C ALA A 19 1.09 -3.81 -18.88
N GLN A 20 1.92 -3.18 -19.70
CA GLN A 20 3.24 -2.72 -19.27
C GLN A 20 3.01 -1.57 -18.28
N ILE A 21 3.56 -1.73 -17.09
CA ILE A 21 3.62 -0.61 -16.14
C ILE A 21 4.61 0.38 -16.74
N GLU A 22 4.09 1.47 -17.30
CA GLU A 22 4.91 2.53 -17.88
C GLU A 22 5.69 3.27 -16.79
N GLY A 23 6.97 3.54 -17.03
CA GLY A 23 7.84 4.35 -16.22
C GLY A 23 9.09 3.59 -15.70
N ASN A 24 9.99 4.35 -15.09
CA ASN A 24 11.16 3.79 -14.42
C ASN A 24 10.76 3.30 -13.02
N PRO A 25 10.94 2.00 -12.68
CA PRO A 25 10.62 1.48 -11.34
C PRO A 25 11.29 2.23 -10.19
N GLU A 26 12.45 2.85 -10.42
CA GLU A 26 13.15 3.66 -9.43
C GLU A 26 12.37 4.93 -9.04
N ASN A 27 11.50 5.40 -9.92
CA ASN A 27 10.70 6.61 -9.70
C ASN A 27 9.28 6.30 -9.20
N PHE A 28 8.89 5.04 -9.06
CA PHE A 28 7.52 4.71 -8.66
C PHE A 28 7.21 5.20 -7.26
N CYS A 29 6.09 5.92 -7.15
CA CYS A 29 5.50 6.37 -5.90
C CYS A 29 3.98 6.40 -6.08
N ARG A 30 3.32 5.24 -5.94
CA ARG A 30 1.90 5.07 -6.27
C ARG A 30 1.20 4.11 -5.31
N ASN A 31 -0.13 4.23 -5.24
CA ASN A 31 -0.97 3.31 -4.49
C ASN A 31 -0.73 1.85 -4.93
N GLY A 32 -0.91 0.93 -4.00
CA GLY A 32 -0.68 -0.50 -4.22
C GLY A 32 0.78 -0.91 -4.09
N PHE A 33 1.73 -0.06 -4.47
CA PHE A 33 3.17 -0.32 -4.21
C PHE A 33 3.60 0.23 -2.85
N PHE A 34 3.05 1.36 -2.41
CA PHE A 34 3.48 2.07 -1.21
C PHE A 34 3.68 1.19 0.03
N PRO A 35 2.76 0.27 0.40
CA PRO A 35 2.95 -0.57 1.58
C PRO A 35 4.08 -1.61 1.45
N ARG A 36 4.58 -1.84 0.22
CA ARG A 36 5.59 -2.86 -0.11
C ARG A 36 6.95 -2.27 -0.46
N GLU A 37 7.06 -0.95 -0.60
CA GLU A 37 8.26 -0.27 -1.12
C GLU A 37 9.39 -0.17 -0.11
N SER A 38 9.10 -0.25 1.19
CA SER A 38 10.09 0.03 2.22
C SER A 38 9.98 -0.92 3.41
N SER A 39 11.10 -1.16 4.05
CA SER A 39 11.18 -1.75 5.39
C SER A 39 11.06 -0.69 6.49
N GLU A 40 11.31 0.58 6.17
CA GLU A 40 11.26 1.69 7.12
C GLU A 40 10.33 2.80 6.60
N TYR A 41 9.31 3.10 7.40
CA TYR A 41 8.42 4.21 7.17
C TYR A 41 8.65 5.30 8.21
N LYS A 42 8.47 6.54 7.81
CA LYS A 42 8.60 7.70 8.69
C LYS A 42 7.33 8.54 8.66
N LEU A 43 6.97 9.07 9.82
CA LEU A 43 5.90 10.03 9.92
C LEU A 43 6.46 11.43 9.73
N ALA A 44 5.76 12.27 8.99
CA ALA A 44 6.14 13.67 8.82
C ALA A 44 4.91 14.58 8.84
N SER A 45 5.10 15.84 9.20
CA SER A 45 4.11 16.88 8.99
C SER A 45 4.57 17.84 7.90
N VAL A 46 3.59 18.38 7.19
CA VAL A 46 3.84 19.36 6.12
C VAL A 46 4.17 20.72 6.73
N LYS A 47 5.32 21.30 6.33
CA LYS A 47 5.74 22.66 6.66
C LYS A 47 5.13 23.65 5.68
N GLY A 48 4.95 24.88 6.15
CA GLY A 48 4.55 25.98 5.27
C GLY A 48 3.82 27.09 6.01
N GLY A 49 3.58 28.18 5.30
CA GLY A 49 2.79 29.33 5.78
C GLY A 49 1.28 29.06 5.71
N LYS A 50 0.50 29.88 6.38
CA LYS A 50 -0.98 29.81 6.33
C LYS A 50 -1.46 29.86 4.87
N ASN A 51 -2.29 28.90 4.46
CA ASN A 51 -2.84 28.73 3.11
C ASN A 51 -1.83 28.32 2.02
N GLU A 52 -0.59 27.98 2.37
CA GLU A 52 0.36 27.40 1.41
C GLU A 52 -0.13 26.01 0.95
N LYS A 53 0.04 25.71 -0.33
CA LYS A 53 -0.27 24.40 -0.90
C LYS A 53 1.02 23.68 -1.27
N VAL A 54 1.21 22.49 -0.74
CA VAL A 54 2.30 21.59 -1.10
C VAL A 54 1.74 20.51 -2.01
N TYR A 55 2.11 20.54 -3.28
CA TYR A 55 1.52 19.65 -4.27
C TYR A 55 2.19 18.29 -4.31
N PHE A 56 1.41 17.28 -4.66
CA PHE A 56 1.93 15.99 -5.09
C PHE A 56 2.42 16.06 -6.53
N TYR A 57 3.42 15.24 -6.82
CA TYR A 57 3.98 15.06 -8.16
C TYR A 57 3.82 13.62 -8.61
N ASP A 58 3.72 13.44 -9.91
CA ASP A 58 3.57 12.13 -10.56
C ASP A 58 4.89 11.36 -10.57
N ASP A 59 4.82 10.09 -10.99
CA ASP A 59 5.95 9.18 -11.06
C ASP A 59 6.14 8.57 -12.47
N SER A 60 5.46 9.12 -13.49
CA SER A 60 5.55 8.67 -14.88
C SER A 60 6.66 9.39 -15.64
N GLY A 61 7.32 8.71 -16.58
CA GLY A 61 8.38 9.28 -17.41
C GLY A 61 9.54 9.83 -16.56
N ASP A 62 9.89 11.11 -16.78
CA ASP A 62 10.96 11.81 -16.08
C ASP A 62 10.52 12.45 -14.76
N CYS A 63 9.27 12.19 -14.34
CA CYS A 63 8.75 12.67 -13.08
C CYS A 63 9.53 12.06 -11.88
N PRO A 64 9.62 12.80 -10.79
CA PRO A 64 8.94 14.05 -10.42
C PRO A 64 9.72 15.32 -10.75
N ASN A 65 10.77 15.29 -11.54
CA ASN A 65 11.72 16.40 -11.72
C ASN A 65 11.25 17.50 -12.69
N ASP A 66 10.16 17.26 -13.42
CA ASP A 66 9.55 18.22 -14.35
C ASP A 66 8.36 18.94 -13.70
N GLU A 67 8.13 20.22 -14.04
CA GLU A 67 6.99 20.99 -13.54
C GLU A 67 5.64 20.44 -14.01
N ASN A 68 5.60 19.80 -15.16
CA ASN A 68 4.40 19.14 -15.70
C ASN A 68 3.98 17.91 -14.87
N CYS A 69 4.86 17.40 -14.02
CA CYS A 69 4.56 16.29 -13.10
C CYS A 69 3.65 16.70 -11.93
N ARG A 70 3.42 17.99 -11.75
CA ARG A 70 2.61 18.49 -10.63
C ARG A 70 1.15 18.08 -10.78
N ARG A 71 0.63 17.35 -9.78
CA ARG A 71 -0.77 16.94 -9.69
C ARG A 71 -1.67 18.09 -9.19
N LYS A 72 -2.98 17.91 -9.33
CA LYS A 72 -3.98 18.81 -8.73
C LYS A 72 -4.13 18.60 -7.22
N SER A 73 -3.80 17.42 -6.72
CA SER A 73 -3.84 17.07 -5.30
C SER A 73 -2.74 17.80 -4.55
N TYR A 74 -3.06 18.27 -3.35
CA TYR A 74 -2.14 19.03 -2.51
C TYR A 74 -2.40 18.76 -1.03
N LEU A 75 -1.40 19.07 -0.26
CA LEU A 75 -1.38 19.09 1.20
C LEU A 75 -1.39 20.53 1.70
N ILE A 76 -1.80 20.72 2.93
CA ILE A 76 -1.70 22.00 3.63
C ILE A 76 -0.79 21.87 4.86
N PRO A 77 -0.28 22.97 5.41
CA PRO A 77 0.56 22.94 6.62
C PRO A 77 -0.12 22.19 7.77
N ASN A 78 0.67 21.35 8.46
CA ASN A 78 0.29 20.43 9.51
C ASN A 78 -0.46 19.15 9.04
N ASP A 79 -0.72 18.97 7.74
CA ASP A 79 -1.12 17.65 7.26
C ASP A 79 -0.05 16.62 7.62
N GLU A 80 -0.48 15.45 8.07
CA GLU A 80 0.40 14.35 8.45
C GLU A 80 0.50 13.34 7.32
N VAL A 81 1.72 13.01 6.93
CA VAL A 81 2.02 12.08 5.84
C VAL A 81 2.93 10.95 6.33
N ILE A 82 2.78 9.78 5.73
CA ILE A 82 3.73 8.67 5.89
C ILE A 82 4.67 8.71 4.70
N VAL A 83 5.97 8.64 4.95
CA VAL A 83 7.02 8.60 3.94
C VAL A 83 7.64 7.21 3.89
N SER A 84 7.66 6.59 2.71
CA SER A 84 8.27 5.27 2.48
C SER A 84 9.74 5.38 2.09
N ARG A 85 10.07 6.29 1.17
CA ARG A 85 11.43 6.43 0.63
C ARG A 85 11.68 7.83 0.07
N ASN A 86 12.94 8.12 -0.20
CA ASN A 86 13.35 9.35 -0.87
C ASN A 86 13.89 9.05 -2.28
N PHE A 87 13.72 10.01 -3.18
CA PHE A 87 14.34 10.04 -4.51
C PHE A 87 14.85 11.45 -4.78
N GLY A 88 16.16 11.65 -4.66
CA GLY A 88 16.76 12.98 -4.73
C GLY A 88 16.17 13.95 -3.71
N LYS A 89 15.56 15.03 -4.19
CA LYS A 89 14.88 16.05 -3.37
C LYS A 89 13.41 15.74 -3.07
N TRP A 90 12.94 14.54 -3.37
CA TRP A 90 11.57 14.11 -3.25
C TRP A 90 11.40 13.01 -2.20
N ALA A 91 10.27 13.00 -1.54
CA ALA A 91 9.83 11.94 -0.63
C ALA A 91 8.56 11.29 -1.19
N CYS A 92 8.52 9.97 -1.26
CA CYS A 92 7.29 9.26 -1.58
C CYS A 92 6.37 9.25 -0.36
N GLY A 93 5.27 9.98 -0.46
CA GLY A 93 4.35 10.21 0.64
C GLY A 93 2.97 9.65 0.39
N TRP A 94 2.41 9.05 1.45
CA TRP A 94 1.02 8.63 1.55
C TRP A 94 0.26 9.60 2.47
N TYR A 95 -0.93 9.99 2.05
CA TYR A 95 -1.82 10.89 2.79
C TYR A 95 -3.26 10.44 2.69
N GLN A 96 -3.96 10.43 3.82
CA GLN A 96 -5.40 10.21 3.90
C GLN A 96 -6.11 11.49 4.34
N PRO A 97 -6.88 12.14 3.47
CA PRO A 97 -7.70 13.28 3.87
C PRO A 97 -8.86 12.83 4.77
N LYS A 98 -9.41 13.76 5.55
CA LYS A 98 -10.61 13.47 6.38
C LYS A 98 -11.82 13.00 5.56
N LYS A 99 -11.90 13.40 4.30
CA LYS A 99 -12.93 12.98 3.35
C LYS A 99 -12.27 12.72 2.00
N GLY A 100 -12.65 11.63 1.34
CA GLY A 100 -12.12 11.24 0.04
C GLY A 100 -11.12 10.09 0.13
N SER A 101 -10.51 9.77 -1.00
CA SER A 101 -9.55 8.68 -1.12
C SER A 101 -8.16 9.13 -0.72
N GLU A 102 -7.35 8.17 -0.30
CA GLU A 102 -5.92 8.36 -0.08
C GLU A 102 -5.19 8.86 -1.33
N THR A 103 -4.07 9.50 -1.11
CA THR A 103 -3.20 9.97 -2.19
C THR A 103 -1.78 9.51 -1.90
N VAL A 104 -1.14 8.89 -2.90
CA VAL A 104 0.29 8.59 -2.88
C VAL A 104 0.95 9.33 -4.04
N GLY A 105 2.12 9.91 -3.79
CA GLY A 105 2.88 10.62 -4.79
C GLY A 105 4.12 11.27 -4.20
N TRP A 106 4.93 11.84 -5.06
CA TRP A 106 6.14 12.53 -4.66
C TRP A 106 5.83 13.90 -4.06
N ILE A 107 6.48 14.21 -2.95
CA ILE A 107 6.36 15.46 -2.21
C ILE A 107 7.77 16.06 -2.07
N ALA A 108 7.93 17.36 -2.22
CA ALA A 108 9.21 18.01 -2.01
C ALA A 108 9.69 17.81 -0.56
N LEU A 109 10.89 17.23 -0.40
CA LEU A 109 11.44 16.80 0.89
C LEU A 109 11.65 17.97 1.86
N ASP A 110 11.99 19.15 1.35
CA ASP A 110 12.17 20.38 2.12
C ASP A 110 10.86 20.91 2.71
N LYS A 111 9.71 20.44 2.22
CA LYS A 111 8.37 20.76 2.75
C LYS A 111 7.92 19.85 3.89
N LEU A 112 8.75 18.91 4.31
CA LEU A 112 8.41 17.92 5.34
C LEU A 112 9.24 18.13 6.60
N GLU A 113 8.62 17.93 7.74
CA GLU A 113 9.23 17.88 9.07
C GLU A 113 8.98 16.49 9.63
N PHE A 114 10.04 15.69 9.75
CA PHE A 114 9.96 14.32 10.24
C PHE A 114 9.71 14.29 11.74
N LYS A 115 8.86 13.35 12.15
CA LYS A 115 8.50 13.12 13.55
C LYS A 115 9.18 11.86 14.06
N GLU A 116 9.65 11.92 15.28
CA GLU A 116 10.09 10.70 15.98
C GLU A 116 8.89 9.81 16.27
N THR A 117 9.04 8.53 15.98
CA THR A 117 8.05 7.49 16.29
C THR A 117 8.70 6.37 17.07
N SER A 118 7.95 5.73 17.96
CA SER A 118 8.47 4.62 18.73
C SER A 118 8.84 3.44 17.83
N ARG A 119 10.08 2.97 17.96
CA ARG A 119 10.53 1.72 17.34
C ARG A 119 10.14 0.49 18.16
N ASN A 120 9.72 0.69 19.42
CA ASN A 120 9.25 -0.34 20.32
C ASN A 120 7.91 0.09 20.93
N PRO A 121 6.82 0.04 20.14
CA PRO A 121 5.49 0.38 20.65
C PRO A 121 5.08 -0.59 21.77
N ALA A 122 4.30 -0.12 22.71
CA ALA A 122 3.75 -0.97 23.73
C ALA A 122 2.77 -1.98 23.13
N ARG A 123 2.60 -3.15 23.77
CA ARG A 123 1.64 -4.16 23.31
C ARG A 123 0.24 -3.59 23.08
N GLY A 124 -0.20 -2.66 23.95
CA GLY A 124 -1.50 -2.02 23.86
C GLY A 124 -1.70 -1.19 22.57
N ASP A 125 -0.62 -0.68 21.99
CA ASP A 125 -0.69 0.14 20.79
C ASP A 125 -1.11 -0.68 19.55
N TRP A 126 -0.83 -1.99 19.55
CA TRP A 126 -1.23 -2.92 18.51
C TRP A 126 -2.71 -3.30 18.57
N LEU A 127 -3.29 -3.39 19.78
CA LEU A 127 -4.61 -3.98 20.00
C LEU A 127 -5.74 -3.17 19.37
N GLY A 128 -6.73 -3.88 18.82
CA GLY A 128 -7.99 -3.35 18.31
C GLY A 128 -8.23 -3.62 16.84
N ALA A 129 -9.32 -3.06 16.33
CA ALA A 129 -9.76 -3.22 14.95
C ALA A 129 -9.09 -2.17 14.05
N TRP A 130 -8.40 -2.64 13.04
CA TRP A 130 -7.72 -1.86 12.03
C TRP A 130 -8.46 -1.99 10.70
N ASN A 131 -8.72 -0.89 10.02
CA ASN A 131 -9.56 -0.88 8.83
C ASN A 131 -8.89 -0.14 7.67
N TYR A 132 -9.01 -0.71 6.46
CA TYR A 132 -8.53 -0.13 5.21
C TYR A 132 -9.38 -0.60 4.04
N ALA A 133 -9.95 0.34 3.27
CA ALA A 133 -10.67 0.09 2.01
C ALA A 133 -11.72 -1.06 2.06
N GLY A 134 -12.32 -1.28 3.23
CA GLY A 134 -13.26 -2.37 3.47
C GLY A 134 -12.65 -3.62 4.08
N ASN A 135 -11.35 -3.82 3.98
CA ASN A 135 -10.64 -4.88 4.70
C ASN A 135 -10.55 -4.54 6.19
N GLN A 136 -10.49 -5.57 7.02
CA GLN A 136 -10.37 -5.44 8.47
C GLN A 136 -9.30 -6.40 9.00
N ILE A 137 -8.53 -5.93 9.98
CA ILE A 137 -7.61 -6.75 10.78
C ILE A 137 -7.92 -6.46 12.25
N GLU A 138 -8.17 -7.52 13.02
CA GLU A 138 -8.35 -7.44 14.47
C GLU A 138 -7.11 -8.00 15.14
N ILE A 139 -6.48 -7.21 16.01
CA ILE A 139 -5.32 -7.62 16.79
C ILE A 139 -5.72 -7.71 18.25
N GLY A 140 -5.66 -8.92 18.79
CA GLY A 140 -6.00 -9.27 20.16
C GLY A 140 -4.80 -9.68 21.01
N LYS A 141 -5.06 -9.93 22.29
CA LYS A 141 -4.05 -10.48 23.20
C LYS A 141 -3.91 -11.98 22.95
N GLY A 142 -2.71 -12.46 22.67
CA GLY A 142 -2.42 -13.87 22.60
C GLY A 142 -2.32 -14.54 23.97
N LYS A 143 -2.08 -15.84 23.97
CA LYS A 143 -2.01 -16.68 25.18
C LYS A 143 -0.82 -16.35 26.09
N THR A 144 0.29 -15.86 25.52
CA THR A 144 1.46 -15.43 26.29
C THR A 144 1.51 -13.92 26.43
N ALA A 145 2.27 -13.41 27.40
CA ALA A 145 2.35 -11.98 27.67
C ALA A 145 2.86 -11.14 26.51
N ASP A 146 3.65 -11.75 25.63
CA ASP A 146 4.32 -11.13 24.47
C ASP A 146 3.69 -11.49 23.12
N SER A 147 2.70 -12.40 23.08
CA SER A 147 2.03 -12.79 21.83
C SER A 147 0.76 -12.00 21.57
N LEU A 148 0.44 -11.84 20.28
CA LEU A 148 -0.77 -11.23 19.76
C LEU A 148 -1.51 -12.26 18.92
N THR A 149 -2.83 -12.27 18.98
CA THR A 149 -3.68 -12.95 17.99
C THR A 149 -4.02 -11.97 16.89
N ILE A 150 -3.99 -12.44 15.66
CA ILE A 150 -4.27 -11.65 14.47
C ILE A 150 -5.35 -12.38 13.69
N THR A 151 -6.51 -11.76 13.52
CA THR A 151 -7.54 -12.23 12.60
C THR A 151 -7.82 -11.13 11.58
N GLY A 152 -8.27 -11.49 10.38
CA GLY A 152 -8.55 -10.47 9.38
C GLY A 152 -9.33 -11.00 8.20
N ASP A 153 -10.08 -10.10 7.58
CA ASP A 153 -10.88 -10.35 6.38
C ASP A 153 -10.49 -9.34 5.31
N ALA A 154 -10.22 -9.84 4.11
CA ALA A 154 -10.01 -9.03 2.93
C ALA A 154 -10.85 -9.57 1.78
N PHE A 155 -11.28 -8.68 0.90
CA PHE A 155 -12.06 -9.08 -0.26
C PHE A 155 -11.78 -8.19 -1.46
N TRP A 156 -11.92 -8.80 -2.61
CA TRP A 156 -11.90 -8.13 -3.89
C TRP A 156 -13.23 -8.37 -4.58
N LYS A 157 -13.85 -7.30 -5.08
CA LYS A 157 -15.12 -7.36 -5.81
C LYS A 157 -14.87 -7.05 -7.29
N GLY A 158 -15.10 -8.06 -8.12
CA GLY A 158 -15.07 -7.92 -9.56
C GLY A 158 -16.41 -7.47 -10.15
N LEU A 159 -16.64 -7.81 -11.41
CA LEU A 159 -17.90 -7.53 -12.09
C LEU A 159 -18.98 -8.52 -11.66
N GLY A 160 -20.21 -8.03 -11.49
CA GLY A 160 -21.36 -8.85 -11.06
C GLY A 160 -21.19 -9.37 -9.64
N ASP A 161 -21.46 -10.67 -9.45
CA ASP A 161 -21.39 -11.35 -8.15
C ASP A 161 -20.02 -12.00 -7.89
N ASN A 162 -19.01 -11.67 -8.69
CA ASN A 162 -17.67 -12.21 -8.51
C ASN A 162 -16.97 -11.55 -7.33
N VAL A 163 -16.91 -12.25 -6.19
CA VAL A 163 -16.25 -11.81 -4.97
C VAL A 163 -15.19 -12.86 -4.58
N HIS A 164 -13.96 -12.39 -4.38
CA HIS A 164 -12.88 -13.21 -3.82
C HIS A 164 -12.62 -12.74 -2.40
N VAL A 165 -12.31 -13.69 -1.53
CA VAL A 165 -12.07 -13.46 -0.11
C VAL A 165 -10.70 -13.97 0.31
N GLY A 166 -10.17 -13.40 1.39
CA GLY A 166 -8.98 -13.86 2.07
C GLY A 166 -9.16 -13.68 3.57
N GLU A 167 -8.60 -14.60 4.33
CA GLU A 167 -8.71 -14.64 5.78
C GLU A 167 -7.32 -14.72 6.41
N LEU A 168 -7.15 -14.09 7.58
CA LEU A 168 -6.00 -14.25 8.45
C LEU A 168 -6.47 -14.83 9.78
N ASP A 169 -5.76 -15.84 10.28
CA ASP A 169 -5.93 -16.38 11.64
C ASP A 169 -4.58 -16.91 12.12
N ASP A 170 -3.87 -16.10 12.91
CA ASP A 170 -2.53 -16.45 13.37
C ASP A 170 -2.24 -15.89 14.76
N THR A 171 -1.14 -16.33 15.35
CA THR A 171 -0.58 -15.82 16.58
C THR A 171 0.90 -15.55 16.42
N SER A 172 1.32 -14.32 16.63
CA SER A 172 2.71 -13.92 16.46
C SER A 172 3.18 -12.99 17.57
N LYS A 173 4.49 -12.72 17.60
CA LYS A 173 5.13 -11.80 18.55
C LYS A 173 5.74 -10.64 17.78
N PRO A 174 5.44 -9.38 18.16
CA PRO A 174 6.08 -8.25 17.54
C PRO A 174 7.57 -8.18 17.86
N ALA A 175 8.37 -7.83 16.86
CA ALA A 175 9.79 -7.50 16.99
C ALA A 175 9.95 -5.99 16.74
N GLY A 176 10.06 -5.22 17.82
CA GLY A 176 10.00 -3.77 17.72
C GLY A 176 8.62 -3.31 17.21
N ASN A 177 8.61 -2.49 16.17
CA ASN A 177 7.39 -2.04 15.52
C ASN A 177 6.94 -2.91 14.33
N GLU A 178 7.51 -4.11 14.19
CA GLU A 178 7.17 -5.07 13.14
C GLU A 178 6.52 -6.33 13.71
N LEU A 179 5.47 -6.83 13.05
CA LEU A 179 4.78 -8.08 13.33
C LEU A 179 4.67 -8.86 12.02
N LYS A 180 5.06 -10.14 12.03
CA LYS A 180 5.00 -11.01 10.87
C LYS A 180 4.18 -12.24 11.17
N ILE A 181 3.46 -12.72 10.16
CA ILE A 181 2.73 -13.99 10.14
C ILE A 181 3.13 -14.79 8.90
N GLY A 182 3.02 -16.12 8.97
CA GLY A 182 3.44 -17.02 7.91
C GLY A 182 4.97 -17.10 7.68
N GLU A 183 5.80 -16.58 8.62
CA GLU A 183 7.26 -16.51 8.43
C GLU A 183 7.94 -17.89 8.40
N ASN A 184 7.40 -18.85 9.15
CA ASN A 184 7.92 -20.21 9.22
C ASN A 184 7.33 -21.15 8.14
N GLU A 185 6.41 -20.67 7.35
CA GLU A 185 5.80 -21.43 6.26
C GLU A 185 6.72 -21.44 5.03
N THR A 186 6.87 -22.60 4.41
CA THR A 186 7.82 -22.82 3.31
C THR A 186 7.15 -23.11 1.98
N GLY A 187 5.83 -23.23 1.94
CA GLY A 187 5.05 -23.45 0.75
C GLY A 187 5.08 -22.25 -0.19
N GLU A 188 5.06 -22.50 -1.48
CA GLU A 188 5.04 -21.46 -2.52
C GLU A 188 3.80 -20.55 -2.42
N TYR A 189 2.69 -21.10 -1.97
CA TYR A 189 1.38 -20.43 -1.88
C TYR A 189 0.99 -20.05 -0.46
N ASP A 190 1.91 -20.17 0.49
CA ASP A 190 1.64 -19.80 1.88
C ASP A 190 1.46 -18.29 2.02
N CYS A 191 0.45 -17.89 2.77
CA CYS A 191 0.18 -16.48 3.06
C CYS A 191 1.25 -15.90 4.00
N LYS A 192 1.93 -14.85 3.56
CA LYS A 192 2.92 -14.13 4.37
C LYS A 192 2.55 -12.66 4.47
N VAL A 193 2.42 -12.17 5.69
CA VAL A 193 2.08 -10.78 5.95
C VAL A 193 3.08 -10.14 6.89
N THR A 194 3.51 -8.94 6.56
CA THR A 194 4.30 -8.07 7.43
C THR A 194 3.47 -6.84 7.78
N MET A 195 3.37 -6.55 9.07
CA MET A 195 2.65 -5.39 9.61
C MET A 195 3.64 -4.49 10.33
N ARG A 196 3.58 -3.17 10.09
CA ARG A 196 4.43 -2.18 10.76
C ARG A 196 3.58 -1.13 11.43
N LEU A 197 3.73 -1.03 12.75
CA LEU A 197 3.02 -0.02 13.53
C LEU A 197 3.80 1.31 13.51
N LEU A 198 3.15 2.37 13.02
CA LEU A 198 3.72 3.71 12.93
C LEU A 198 2.75 4.72 13.54
N GLY A 199 2.87 4.98 14.84
CA GLY A 199 1.93 5.81 15.57
C GLY A 199 0.51 5.23 15.52
N LYS A 200 -0.41 5.96 14.89
CA LYS A 200 -1.82 5.55 14.72
C LYS A 200 -2.09 4.74 13.45
N TYR A 201 -1.07 4.40 12.69
CA TYR A 201 -1.18 3.68 11.42
C TYR A 201 -0.59 2.28 11.54
N LEU A 202 -1.21 1.31 10.88
CA LEU A 202 -0.69 -0.03 10.66
C LEU A 202 -0.46 -0.20 9.17
N ILE A 203 0.81 -0.25 8.76
CA ILE A 203 1.20 -0.45 7.37
C ILE A 203 1.34 -1.94 7.16
N VAL A 204 0.54 -2.50 6.28
CA VAL A 204 0.45 -3.94 6.01
C VAL A 204 0.93 -4.22 4.60
N SER A 205 1.77 -5.23 4.45
CA SER A 205 2.18 -5.78 3.16
C SER A 205 2.08 -7.30 3.19
N ASP A 206 1.52 -7.89 2.14
CA ASP A 206 1.41 -9.32 1.95
C ASP A 206 2.14 -9.78 0.67
N ASN A 207 2.27 -11.08 0.52
CA ASN A 207 2.88 -11.70 -0.67
C ASN A 207 1.88 -12.03 -1.78
N LEU A 208 0.64 -11.51 -1.72
CA LEU A 208 -0.45 -11.78 -2.66
C LEU A 208 -0.94 -13.23 -2.68
N GLN A 209 -0.63 -14.01 -1.65
CA GLN A 209 -1.08 -15.40 -1.49
C GLN A 209 -2.08 -15.55 -0.32
N CYS A 210 -2.61 -14.44 0.20
CA CYS A 210 -3.48 -14.43 1.38
C CYS A 210 -4.98 -14.49 1.03
N GLY A 211 -5.33 -15.00 -0.13
CA GLY A 211 -6.73 -15.12 -0.56
C GLY A 211 -6.88 -15.45 -2.03
N GLY A 212 -8.09 -15.36 -2.53
CA GLY A 212 -8.40 -15.54 -3.94
C GLY A 212 -7.73 -14.48 -4.83
N LEU A 213 -7.87 -14.65 -6.13
CA LEU A 213 -7.26 -13.76 -7.13
C LEU A 213 -7.60 -12.28 -6.86
N ASN A 214 -6.60 -11.42 -6.88
CA ASN A 214 -6.66 -9.98 -6.59
C ASN A 214 -6.97 -9.59 -5.13
N VAL A 215 -7.14 -10.54 -4.23
CA VAL A 215 -7.25 -10.23 -2.80
C VAL A 215 -5.88 -9.85 -2.25
N THR A 216 -5.83 -8.82 -1.43
CA THR A 216 -4.63 -8.40 -0.72
C THR A 216 -4.99 -7.71 0.59
N PHE A 217 -4.20 -7.95 1.61
CA PHE A 217 -4.24 -7.19 2.87
C PHE A 217 -3.33 -5.96 2.83
N SER A 218 -2.55 -5.76 1.76
CA SER A 218 -1.63 -4.64 1.67
C SER A 218 -2.36 -3.30 1.68
N GLY A 219 -1.93 -2.40 2.57
CA GLY A 219 -2.53 -1.08 2.72
C GLY A 219 -2.06 -0.35 3.97
N VAL A 220 -2.57 0.87 4.17
CA VAL A 220 -2.34 1.66 5.38
C VAL A 220 -3.62 1.71 6.19
N TYR A 221 -3.67 0.90 7.23
CA TYR A 221 -4.82 0.74 8.10
C TYR A 221 -4.83 1.77 9.21
N GLN A 222 -6.03 2.12 9.67
CA GLN A 222 -6.26 2.99 10.82
C GLN A 222 -7.28 2.35 11.76
N LYS A 223 -7.16 2.65 13.07
CA LYS A 223 -8.17 2.26 14.05
C LYS A 223 -9.47 3.04 13.81
N LYS A 224 -10.58 2.36 13.99
CA LYS A 224 -11.89 3.01 14.10
C LYS A 224 -12.09 3.61 15.48
#